data_1c4e564a4816033b288fd1c51e3e1ae1
#
_entry.id   1c4e564a4816033b288fd1c51e3e1ae1
#
_cell.length_a   1.000
_cell.length_b   1.000
_cell.length_c   1.000
_cell.angle_alpha   90.00
_cell.angle_beta   90.00
_cell.angle_gamma   90.00
#
_symmetry.space_group_name_H-M   'P 1'
#
loop_
_entity.id
_entity.type
_entity.pdbx_description
1 polymer ?
#
loop_
_entity_poly.entity_id
_entity_poly.type
_entity_poly.pdbx_seq_one_letter_code
_entity_poly.pdbx_strand_id
1 'polypeptide(L)'
;MTLTPDAPIADPTATSPRVSFPDTIAFRGFFAPVRIEADVHDLEVEGTIPTDLNGAFYRAAADAQYPPSHDQDIYINGDGMITMVRFENGHADLRTRFVRTERFVRERAARRSL
;
A
#
# COMPACT_ATOMS: atom_id res chain seq x y z
N MET A 1 -2.37 16.13 8.67
CA MET A 1 -1.42 17.17 8.29
C MET A 1 -2.16 18.47 8.05
N THR A 2 -1.72 19.52 8.72
CA THR A 2 -2.36 20.82 8.61
C THR A 2 -1.64 21.64 7.55
N LEU A 3 -2.38 22.10 6.52
CA LEU A 3 -1.84 23.04 5.57
C LEU A 3 -1.73 24.40 6.23
N THR A 4 -0.55 25.01 6.19
CA THR A 4 -0.39 26.37 6.69
C THR A 4 -0.95 27.35 5.66
N PRO A 5 -1.70 28.41 6.11
CA PRO A 5 -2.21 29.42 5.18
C PRO A 5 -1.13 30.13 4.38
N ASP A 6 0.10 30.11 4.89
CA ASP A 6 1.25 30.79 4.31
C ASP A 6 2.08 29.89 3.39
N ALA A 7 1.59 28.68 3.10
CA ALA A 7 2.30 27.79 2.17
C ALA A 7 2.41 28.49 0.81
N PRO A 8 3.62 28.56 0.23
CA PRO A 8 3.80 29.22 -1.07
C PRO A 8 2.94 28.53 -2.13
N ILE A 9 2.29 29.31 -2.95
CA ILE A 9 1.55 28.81 -4.09
C ILE A 9 2.55 28.16 -5.04
N ALA A 10 2.31 26.89 -5.37
CA ALA A 10 3.18 26.17 -6.28
C ALA A 10 3.21 26.87 -7.63
N ASP A 11 4.41 27.04 -8.19
CA ASP A 11 4.58 27.50 -9.55
C ASP A 11 3.87 26.54 -10.49
N PRO A 12 2.91 27.01 -11.32
CA PRO A 12 2.19 26.12 -12.23
C PRO A 12 3.08 25.43 -13.27
N THR A 13 4.31 25.92 -13.47
CA THR A 13 5.28 25.27 -14.35
C THR A 13 6.16 24.28 -13.61
N ALA A 14 6.16 24.29 -12.29
CA ALA A 14 6.95 23.38 -11.48
C ALA A 14 6.25 22.02 -11.36
N THR A 15 7.04 20.94 -11.48
CA THR A 15 6.55 19.58 -11.22
C THR A 15 6.52 19.36 -9.72
N SER A 16 5.39 19.66 -9.07
CA SER A 16 5.21 19.40 -7.66
C SER A 16 4.83 17.95 -7.42
N PRO A 17 5.32 17.32 -6.34
CA PRO A 17 4.87 16.01 -5.95
C PRO A 17 3.36 16.02 -5.70
N ARG A 18 2.69 14.98 -6.15
CA ARG A 18 1.26 14.82 -5.84
C ARG A 18 1.10 14.46 -4.37
N VAL A 19 0.13 15.07 -3.73
CA VAL A 19 -0.21 14.78 -2.33
C VAL A 19 -1.40 13.85 -2.21
N SER A 20 -2.11 13.59 -3.29
CA SER A 20 -3.28 12.70 -3.32
C SER A 20 -3.28 11.83 -4.57
N PHE A 21 -3.93 10.67 -4.45
CA PHE A 21 -4.15 9.81 -5.60
C PHE A 21 -5.21 10.40 -6.53
N PRO A 22 -5.14 10.09 -7.84
CA PRO A 22 -6.16 10.52 -8.78
C PRO A 22 -7.54 10.02 -8.35
N ASP A 23 -8.57 10.86 -8.50
CA ASP A 23 -9.96 10.47 -8.25
C ASP A 23 -10.51 9.75 -9.47
N THR A 24 -10.02 8.56 -9.70
CA THR A 24 -10.42 7.69 -10.79
C THR A 24 -10.77 6.32 -10.26
N ILE A 25 -11.51 5.53 -11.05
CA ILE A 25 -11.85 4.17 -10.67
C ILE A 25 -10.62 3.29 -10.41
N ALA A 26 -9.49 3.64 -11.03
CA ALA A 26 -8.25 2.89 -10.88
C ALA A 26 -7.62 3.03 -9.48
N PHE A 27 -8.04 4.00 -8.68
CA PHE A 27 -7.47 4.26 -7.36
C PHE A 27 -8.52 4.41 -6.25
N ARG A 28 -9.74 3.97 -6.48
CA ARG A 28 -10.79 4.03 -5.46
C ARG A 28 -11.52 2.70 -5.32
N GLY A 29 -12.29 2.56 -4.24
CA GLY A 29 -12.98 1.32 -3.91
C GLY A 29 -11.99 0.19 -3.69
N PHE A 30 -12.15 -0.91 -4.40
CA PHE A 30 -11.24 -2.06 -4.32
C PHE A 30 -9.81 -1.74 -4.73
N PHE A 31 -9.62 -0.73 -5.55
CA PHE A 31 -8.30 -0.35 -6.07
C PHE A 31 -7.65 0.78 -5.27
N ALA A 32 -8.31 1.25 -4.22
CA ALA A 32 -7.75 2.27 -3.35
C ALA A 32 -6.48 1.75 -2.67
N PRO A 33 -5.37 2.47 -2.74
CA PRO A 33 -4.13 2.06 -2.10
C PRO A 33 -4.29 1.96 -0.59
N VAL A 34 -3.80 0.88 -0.01
CA VAL A 34 -3.80 0.67 1.44
C VAL A 34 -2.57 1.29 2.08
N ARG A 35 -1.41 1.11 1.46
CA ARG A 35 -0.14 1.75 1.82
C ARG A 35 0.38 1.39 3.21
N ILE A 36 -0.10 0.30 3.80
CA ILE A 36 0.22 -0.06 5.18
C ILE A 36 1.04 -1.33 5.22
N GLU A 37 2.19 -1.27 5.87
CA GLU A 37 2.92 -2.44 6.33
C GLU A 37 2.54 -2.69 7.78
N ALA A 38 2.11 -3.91 8.09
CA ALA A 38 1.59 -4.23 9.42
C ALA A 38 1.89 -5.67 9.81
N ASP A 39 1.96 -5.88 11.11
CA ASP A 39 1.88 -7.18 11.73
C ASP A 39 0.65 -7.18 12.62
N VAL A 40 -0.27 -8.10 12.36
CA VAL A 40 -1.42 -8.32 13.23
C VAL A 40 -1.33 -9.73 13.78
N HIS A 41 -1.06 -9.82 15.07
CA HIS A 41 -0.96 -11.09 15.76
C HIS A 41 -2.34 -11.50 16.23
N ASP A 42 -2.73 -12.72 15.88
CA ASP A 42 -3.99 -13.34 16.32
C ASP A 42 -5.22 -12.57 15.78
N LEU A 43 -5.47 -12.71 14.49
CA LEU A 43 -6.62 -12.12 13.83
C LEU A 43 -7.93 -12.64 14.43
N GLU A 44 -8.97 -11.80 14.39
CA GLU A 44 -10.33 -12.24 14.71
C GLU A 44 -10.78 -13.30 13.70
N VAL A 45 -11.33 -14.37 14.20
CA VAL A 45 -11.82 -15.49 13.40
C VAL A 45 -13.29 -15.73 13.69
N GLU A 46 -14.12 -15.69 12.67
CA GLU A 46 -15.49 -16.16 12.75
C GLU A 46 -15.50 -17.65 12.35
N GLY A 47 -16.01 -18.49 13.23
CA GLY A 47 -15.98 -19.94 13.05
C GLY A 47 -14.72 -20.55 13.64
N THR A 48 -14.26 -21.64 13.05
CA THR A 48 -13.16 -22.43 13.59
C THR A 48 -12.16 -22.76 12.49
N ILE A 49 -10.89 -22.43 12.72
CA ILE A 49 -9.79 -22.86 11.86
C ILE A 49 -9.36 -24.27 12.33
N PRO A 50 -9.26 -25.26 11.42
CA PRO A 50 -8.75 -26.58 11.81
C PRO A 50 -7.35 -26.48 12.44
N THR A 51 -7.17 -27.16 13.56
CA THR A 51 -5.90 -27.11 14.31
C THR A 51 -4.75 -27.83 13.61
N ASP A 52 -5.07 -28.70 12.65
CA ASP A 52 -4.07 -29.40 11.84
C ASP A 52 -3.62 -28.58 10.63
N LEU A 53 -4.26 -27.45 10.36
CA LEU A 53 -3.84 -26.52 9.33
C LEU A 53 -2.63 -25.72 9.85
N ASN A 54 -1.45 -26.01 9.29
CA ASN A 54 -0.21 -25.34 9.66
C ASN A 54 0.52 -24.92 8.41
N GLY A 55 0.62 -23.64 8.20
CA GLY A 55 1.27 -23.09 7.02
C GLY A 55 0.91 -21.63 6.80
N ALA A 56 1.31 -21.10 5.66
CA ALA A 56 1.06 -19.71 5.34
C ALA A 56 0.51 -19.57 3.92
N PHE A 57 -0.42 -18.65 3.78
CA PHE A 57 -0.94 -18.19 2.50
C PHE A 57 -0.27 -16.88 2.15
N TYR A 58 0.28 -16.77 0.94
CA TYR A 58 0.92 -15.56 0.45
C TYR A 58 0.17 -15.04 -0.76
N ARG A 59 0.00 -13.74 -0.80
CA ARG A 59 -0.61 -13.05 -1.92
C ARG A 59 0.24 -11.86 -2.33
N ALA A 60 0.54 -11.74 -3.62
CA ALA A 60 1.17 -10.57 -4.19
C ALA A 60 0.11 -9.72 -4.88
N ALA A 61 0.13 -8.43 -4.64
CA ALA A 61 -0.78 -7.47 -5.26
C ALA A 61 -0.05 -6.15 -5.49
N ALA A 62 -0.63 -5.29 -6.31
CA ALA A 62 -0.11 -3.95 -6.51
C ALA A 62 -0.69 -3.01 -5.44
N ASP A 63 0.17 -2.17 -4.87
CA ASP A 63 -0.24 -1.14 -3.90
C ASP A 63 0.78 0.00 -3.98
N ALA A 64 0.38 1.15 -4.50
CA ALA A 64 1.29 2.26 -4.68
C ALA A 64 1.64 2.92 -3.35
N GLN A 65 2.93 3.10 -3.06
CA GLN A 65 3.33 3.79 -1.84
C GLN A 65 3.17 5.32 -1.94
N TYR A 66 3.17 5.87 -3.15
CA TYR A 66 2.97 7.29 -3.40
C TYR A 66 2.01 7.51 -4.55
N PRO A 67 1.31 8.66 -4.56
CA PRO A 67 0.50 9.02 -5.72
C PRO A 67 1.33 9.04 -7.00
N PRO A 68 0.77 8.56 -8.12
CA PRO A 68 1.49 8.53 -9.39
C PRO A 68 1.80 9.93 -9.91
N SER A 69 2.77 10.02 -10.80
CA SER A 69 3.17 11.30 -11.39
C SER A 69 2.17 11.87 -12.38
N HIS A 70 1.23 11.05 -12.86
CA HIS A 70 0.18 11.48 -13.80
C HIS A 70 -1.14 10.77 -13.53
N ASP A 71 -2.24 11.40 -14.00
CA ASP A 71 -3.60 10.94 -13.72
C ASP A 71 -4.03 9.69 -14.49
N GLN A 72 -3.27 9.32 -15.50
CA GLN A 72 -3.58 8.18 -16.36
C GLN A 72 -3.00 6.88 -15.86
N ASP A 73 -2.28 6.92 -14.76
CA ASP A 73 -1.73 5.72 -14.16
C ASP A 73 -2.83 4.85 -13.55
N ILE A 74 -2.55 3.58 -13.39
CA ILE A 74 -3.49 2.60 -12.86
C ILE A 74 -2.85 1.84 -11.70
N TYR A 75 -3.67 1.20 -10.87
CA TYR A 75 -3.20 0.52 -9.67
C TYR A 75 -2.16 -0.58 -9.96
N ILE A 76 -2.24 -1.24 -11.12
CA ILE A 76 -1.32 -2.32 -11.52
C ILE A 76 0.13 -1.84 -11.59
N ASN A 77 0.35 -0.56 -11.86
CA ASN A 77 1.68 0.03 -11.91
C ASN A 77 2.22 0.42 -10.53
N GLY A 78 1.48 0.13 -9.48
CA GLY A 78 1.92 0.35 -8.11
C GLY A 78 3.06 -0.58 -7.69
N ASP A 79 3.56 -0.35 -6.49
CA ASP A 79 4.58 -1.20 -5.90
C ASP A 79 4.00 -2.57 -5.55
N GLY A 80 4.87 -3.57 -5.42
CA GLY A 80 4.45 -4.88 -4.97
C GLY A 80 4.19 -4.90 -3.47
N MET A 81 3.02 -5.39 -3.09
CA MET A 81 2.68 -5.63 -1.68
C MET A 81 2.45 -7.12 -1.48
N ILE A 82 3.17 -7.68 -0.53
CA ILE A 82 2.99 -9.08 -0.15
C ILE A 82 2.17 -9.13 1.12
N THR A 83 1.07 -9.87 1.05
CA THR A 83 0.25 -10.20 2.22
C THR A 83 0.49 -11.66 2.56
N MET A 84 0.77 -11.92 3.82
CA MET A 84 0.91 -13.28 4.35
C MET A 84 -0.13 -13.48 5.44
N VAL A 85 -0.84 -14.59 5.38
CA VAL A 85 -1.67 -15.07 6.49
C VAL A 85 -1.09 -16.41 6.94
N ARG A 86 -0.60 -16.47 8.17
CA ARG A 86 -0.08 -17.70 8.74
C ARG A 86 -1.11 -18.35 9.63
N PHE A 87 -1.30 -19.64 9.41
CA PHE A 87 -2.20 -20.47 10.20
C PHE A 87 -1.40 -21.41 11.07
N GLU A 88 -1.68 -21.42 12.34
CA GLU A 88 -1.06 -22.33 13.28
C GLU A 88 -1.96 -22.54 14.49
N ASN A 89 -2.20 -23.80 14.80
CA ASN A 89 -2.92 -24.22 16.01
C ASN A 89 -4.28 -23.51 16.20
N GLY A 90 -5.03 -23.32 15.10
CA GLY A 90 -6.33 -22.67 15.13
C GLY A 90 -6.28 -21.15 15.14
N HIS A 91 -5.12 -20.55 15.02
CA HIS A 91 -4.90 -19.10 15.00
C HIS A 91 -4.46 -18.63 13.62
N ALA A 92 -4.69 -17.36 13.34
CA ALA A 92 -4.25 -16.72 12.11
C ALA A 92 -3.55 -15.39 12.42
N ASP A 93 -2.37 -15.22 11.85
CA ASP A 93 -1.58 -13.99 11.94
C ASP A 93 -1.46 -13.36 10.56
N LEU A 94 -1.43 -12.04 10.51
CA LEU A 94 -1.28 -11.28 9.27
C LEU A 94 0.02 -10.51 9.25
N ARG A 95 0.68 -10.51 8.10
CA ARG A 95 1.80 -9.63 7.85
C ARG A 95 1.70 -9.04 6.46
N THR A 96 1.91 -7.74 6.32
CA THR A 96 1.97 -7.05 5.03
C THR A 96 3.30 -6.33 4.88
N ARG A 97 3.91 -6.46 3.70
CA ARG A 97 5.20 -5.81 3.40
C ARG A 97 5.26 -5.42 1.94
N PHE A 98 5.76 -4.23 1.67
CA PHE A 98 6.16 -3.86 0.31
C PHE A 98 7.38 -4.65 -0.13
N VAL A 99 7.43 -4.96 -1.43
CA VAL A 99 8.64 -5.49 -2.04
C VAL A 99 9.64 -4.35 -2.19
N ARG A 100 10.85 -4.55 -1.68
CA ARG A 100 11.91 -3.53 -1.67
C ARG A 100 12.66 -3.48 -3.01
N THR A 101 11.94 -3.12 -4.08
CA THR A 101 12.56 -2.88 -5.36
C THR A 101 13.43 -1.64 -5.32
N GLU A 102 14.33 -1.50 -6.30
CA GLU A 102 15.14 -0.28 -6.42
C GLU A 102 14.25 0.97 -6.55
N ARG A 103 13.21 0.89 -7.38
CA ARG A 103 12.22 1.96 -7.53
C ARG A 103 11.58 2.31 -6.19
N PHE A 104 11.12 1.32 -5.44
CA PHE A 104 10.50 1.52 -4.14
C PHE A 104 11.44 2.27 -3.18
N VAL A 105 12.69 1.83 -3.10
CA VAL A 105 13.68 2.45 -2.20
C VAL A 105 13.97 3.89 -2.60
N ARG A 106 14.12 4.14 -3.90
CA ARG A 106 14.38 5.49 -4.42
C ARG A 106 13.20 6.42 -4.21
N GLU A 107 11.98 5.95 -4.46
CA GLU A 107 10.78 6.74 -4.24
C GLU A 107 10.58 7.06 -2.76
N ARG A 108 10.87 6.09 -1.89
CA ARG A 108 10.77 6.32 -0.45
C ARG A 108 11.76 7.39 0.03
N ALA A 109 12.97 7.38 -0.47
CA ALA A 109 13.97 8.40 -0.17
C ALA A 109 13.53 9.76 -0.71
N ALA A 110 12.98 9.81 -1.91
CA ALA A 110 12.48 11.04 -2.53
C ALA A 110 11.15 11.51 -1.95
N ARG A 111 10.42 10.62 -1.27
CA ARG A 111 9.08 10.85 -0.71
C ARG A 111 8.05 11.24 -1.77
N ARG A 112 8.20 10.71 -2.95
CA ARG A 112 7.31 10.92 -4.09
C ARG A 112 7.51 9.83 -5.14
N SER A 113 6.54 9.71 -6.04
CA SER A 113 6.71 8.89 -7.23
C SER A 113 7.78 9.49 -8.15
N LEU A 114 8.56 8.63 -8.77
CA LEU A 114 9.63 9.01 -9.70
C LEU A 114 9.32 8.61 -11.14
#